data_1bcde6d8236d5a8a07f8a0da8b97490d
#
_entry.id   1bcde6d8236d5a8a07f8a0da8b97490d
#
_cell.length_a   1.000
_cell.length_b   1.000
_cell.length_c   1.000
_cell.angle_alpha   90.00
_cell.angle_beta   90.00
_cell.angle_gamma   90.00
#
_symmetry.space_group_name_H-M   'P 1'
#
loop_
_entity.id
_entity.type
_entity.pdbx_description
1 polymer ?
#
loop_
_entity_poly.entity_id
_entity_poly.type
_entity_poly.pdbx_seq_one_letter_code
_entity_poly.pdbx_strand_id
1 'polypeptide(L)'
;MNSKKTNNLISVENAQEIIFSKFKKLETIKKKLIDSSGFILEKEIKALFDLPNKNNSAMDGFAVRHEDLEPNKSLKVVGRVGAEAITDYVLKKDEALRIMTGSGIPEGADSVVPFEKTNNNPHKGNDFPDSVFINE
;
A
#
# COMPACT_ATOMS: atom_id res chain seq x y z
N MET A 1 -6.11 -14.13 -69.45
CA MET A 1 -5.01 -13.49 -68.72
C MET A 1 -5.59 -12.87 -67.49
N ASN A 2 -5.51 -13.59 -66.36
CA ASN A 2 -5.97 -13.08 -65.06
C ASN A 2 -4.80 -12.43 -64.33
N SER A 3 -4.74 -11.10 -64.30
CA SER A 3 -3.80 -10.37 -63.47
C SER A 3 -4.25 -10.47 -61.98
N LYS A 4 -3.58 -11.31 -61.20
CA LYS A 4 -3.70 -11.28 -59.74
C LYS A 4 -3.25 -9.87 -59.26
N LYS A 5 -4.20 -9.03 -58.82
CA LYS A 5 -3.91 -7.88 -58.00
C LYS A 5 -3.32 -8.41 -56.68
N THR A 6 -2.03 -8.42 -56.54
CA THR A 6 -1.35 -8.57 -55.26
C THR A 6 -1.71 -7.34 -54.43
N ASN A 7 -2.65 -7.51 -53.50
CA ASN A 7 -2.88 -6.49 -52.48
C ASN A 7 -1.58 -6.37 -51.66
N ASN A 8 -0.80 -5.34 -51.93
CA ASN A 8 0.35 -4.97 -51.11
C ASN A 8 -0.18 -4.42 -49.78
N LEU A 9 -0.59 -5.33 -48.89
CA LEU A 9 -0.89 -4.98 -47.50
C LEU A 9 0.41 -4.71 -46.77
N ILE A 10 0.47 -3.59 -46.10
CA ILE A 10 1.58 -3.27 -45.22
C ILE A 10 1.36 -3.89 -43.84
N SER A 11 2.42 -4.18 -43.10
CA SER A 11 2.33 -4.64 -41.71
C SER A 11 1.77 -3.54 -40.78
N VAL A 12 1.26 -3.93 -39.62
CA VAL A 12 0.75 -2.98 -38.62
C VAL A 12 1.87 -2.04 -38.16
N GLU A 13 3.06 -2.56 -37.95
CA GLU A 13 4.24 -1.81 -37.53
C GLU A 13 4.61 -0.76 -38.59
N ASN A 14 4.69 -1.15 -39.86
CA ASN A 14 4.96 -0.21 -40.96
C ASN A 14 3.88 0.85 -41.07
N ALA A 15 2.60 0.48 -40.90
CA ALA A 15 1.51 1.44 -40.91
C ALA A 15 1.65 2.46 -39.77
N GLN A 16 2.00 2.02 -38.56
CA GLN A 16 2.24 2.90 -37.42
C GLN A 16 3.41 3.86 -37.66
N GLU A 17 4.54 3.35 -38.17
CA GLU A 17 5.70 4.18 -38.50
C GLU A 17 5.35 5.27 -39.53
N ILE A 18 4.60 4.92 -40.59
CA ILE A 18 4.15 5.89 -41.60
C ILE A 18 3.26 6.95 -40.94
N ILE A 19 2.30 6.54 -40.12
CA ILE A 19 1.41 7.47 -39.41
C ILE A 19 2.23 8.43 -38.54
N PHE A 20 3.06 7.90 -37.65
CA PHE A 20 3.83 8.73 -36.73
C PHE A 20 4.83 9.65 -37.44
N SER A 21 5.36 9.26 -38.61
CA SER A 21 6.23 10.11 -39.42
C SER A 21 5.52 11.34 -39.99
N LYS A 22 4.18 11.30 -40.09
CA LYS A 22 3.38 12.41 -40.68
C LYS A 22 2.84 13.38 -39.62
N PHE A 23 2.87 13.01 -38.35
CA PHE A 23 2.38 13.86 -37.27
C PHE A 23 3.53 14.47 -36.48
N LYS A 24 3.41 15.75 -36.18
CA LYS A 24 4.33 16.44 -35.27
C LYS A 24 3.70 16.52 -33.89
N LYS A 25 4.57 16.50 -32.86
CA LYS A 25 4.14 16.77 -31.49
C LYS A 25 3.50 18.17 -31.44
N LEU A 26 2.35 18.27 -30.78
CA LEU A 26 1.66 19.55 -30.59
C LEU A 26 2.45 20.45 -29.62
N GLU A 27 2.22 21.75 -29.71
CA GLU A 27 2.76 22.69 -28.74
C GLU A 27 2.16 22.46 -27.35
N THR A 28 2.96 22.69 -26.31
CA THR A 28 2.52 22.55 -24.93
C THR A 28 1.85 23.81 -24.43
N ILE A 29 0.82 23.65 -23.63
CA ILE A 29 0.09 24.75 -23.00
C ILE A 29 0.02 24.55 -21.50
N LYS A 30 -0.02 25.65 -20.75
CA LYS A 30 -0.28 25.62 -19.31
C LYS A 30 -1.78 25.71 -19.05
N LYS A 31 -2.31 24.79 -18.25
CA LYS A 31 -3.70 24.77 -17.82
C LYS A 31 -3.80 24.61 -16.31
N LYS A 32 -4.90 25.11 -15.73
CA LYS A 32 -5.26 24.79 -14.35
C LYS A 32 -5.60 23.30 -14.28
N LEU A 33 -5.29 22.66 -13.16
CA LEU A 33 -5.54 21.21 -12.97
C LEU A 33 -7.01 20.86 -13.24
N ILE A 34 -7.93 21.67 -12.73
CA ILE A 34 -9.37 21.44 -12.90
C ILE A 34 -9.83 21.43 -14.38
N ASP A 35 -9.12 22.15 -15.24
CA ASP A 35 -9.45 22.30 -16.66
C ASP A 35 -8.61 21.34 -17.55
N SER A 36 -7.77 20.47 -16.95
CA SER A 36 -6.82 19.64 -17.68
C SER A 36 -7.34 18.25 -18.06
N SER A 37 -8.56 17.91 -17.67
CA SER A 37 -9.18 16.66 -18.06
C SER A 37 -9.25 16.53 -19.59
N GLY A 38 -8.85 15.37 -20.11
CA GLY A 38 -8.78 15.09 -21.56
C GLY A 38 -7.52 15.60 -22.26
N PHE A 39 -6.60 16.25 -21.55
CA PHE A 39 -5.29 16.66 -22.08
C PHE A 39 -4.21 15.64 -21.74
N ILE A 40 -3.19 15.57 -22.58
CA ILE A 40 -2.05 14.68 -22.43
C ILE A 40 -0.92 15.46 -21.71
N LEU A 41 -0.33 14.85 -20.70
CA LEU A 41 0.81 15.41 -20.00
C LEU A 41 2.01 15.57 -20.94
N GLU A 42 2.65 16.73 -20.91
CA GLU A 42 3.88 16.97 -21.65
C GLU A 42 5.03 16.11 -21.18
N LYS A 43 5.12 15.92 -19.86
CA LYS A 43 6.19 15.20 -19.18
C LYS A 43 5.62 14.15 -18.26
N GLU A 44 6.38 13.10 -18.09
CA GLU A 44 6.12 12.09 -17.07
C GLU A 44 6.12 12.73 -15.68
N ILE A 45 5.13 12.38 -14.87
CA ILE A 45 5.06 12.76 -13.46
C ILE A 45 5.51 11.56 -12.63
N LYS A 46 6.53 11.76 -11.82
CA LYS A 46 7.03 10.76 -10.86
C LYS A 46 6.62 11.16 -9.45
N ALA A 47 6.20 10.18 -8.65
CA ALA A 47 6.01 10.40 -7.23
C ALA A 47 7.31 10.85 -6.58
N LEU A 48 7.23 11.81 -5.67
CA LEU A 48 8.37 12.34 -4.93
C LEU A 48 8.74 11.46 -3.73
N PHE A 49 7.83 10.60 -3.30
CA PHE A 49 7.98 9.66 -2.18
C PHE A 49 7.03 8.48 -2.38
N ASP A 50 7.31 7.40 -1.68
CA ASP A 50 6.47 6.20 -1.71
C ASP A 50 5.12 6.43 -1.03
N LEU A 51 4.06 5.74 -1.50
CA LEU A 51 2.74 5.72 -0.87
C LEU A 51 2.32 4.26 -0.62
N PRO A 52 2.17 3.90 0.64
CA PRO A 52 2.38 4.68 1.87
C PRO A 52 3.86 5.01 2.09
N ASN A 53 4.14 6.14 2.75
CA ASN A 53 5.50 6.61 3.05
C ASN A 53 6.12 5.92 4.28
N LYS A 54 5.43 4.96 4.87
CA LYS A 54 5.83 4.16 6.02
C LYS A 54 5.13 2.81 6.00
N ASN A 55 5.63 1.85 6.76
CA ASN A 55 4.95 0.58 6.98
C ASN A 55 3.71 0.82 7.86
N ASN A 56 2.53 0.55 7.31
CA ASN A 56 1.26 0.72 7.99
C ASN A 56 0.61 -0.63 8.26
N SER A 57 -0.15 -0.71 9.35
CA SER A 57 -0.97 -1.88 9.62
C SER A 57 -2.12 -1.99 8.61
N ALA A 58 -2.31 -3.18 8.06
CA ALA A 58 -3.45 -3.48 7.18
C ALA A 58 -4.71 -3.89 7.96
N MET A 59 -4.62 -4.06 9.30
CA MET A 59 -5.71 -4.54 10.14
C MET A 59 -5.61 -3.99 11.56
N ASP A 60 -6.73 -4.09 12.28
CA ASP A 60 -6.81 -3.78 13.70
C ASP A 60 -6.30 -4.98 14.51
N GLY A 61 -5.41 -4.74 15.48
CA GLY A 61 -4.80 -5.83 16.21
C GLY A 61 -3.69 -5.39 17.16
N PHE A 62 -2.70 -6.25 17.29
CA PHE A 62 -1.50 -6.01 18.07
C PHE A 62 -0.25 -6.16 17.20
N ALA A 63 0.58 -5.12 17.18
CA ALA A 63 1.92 -5.19 16.63
C ALA A 63 2.81 -5.95 17.62
N VAL A 64 3.53 -6.94 17.12
CA VAL A 64 4.33 -7.88 17.90
C VAL A 64 5.61 -8.23 17.13
N ARG A 65 6.53 -8.90 17.81
CA ARG A 65 7.66 -9.56 17.17
C ARG A 65 7.28 -11.01 16.90
N HIS A 66 7.46 -11.46 15.69
CA HIS A 66 7.13 -12.82 15.28
C HIS A 66 7.79 -13.88 16.17
N GLU A 67 9.03 -13.64 16.55
CA GLU A 67 9.79 -14.56 17.42
C GLU A 67 9.22 -14.71 18.84
N ASP A 68 8.35 -13.81 19.28
CA ASP A 68 7.69 -13.86 20.58
C ASP A 68 6.34 -14.62 20.55
N LEU A 69 5.90 -15.05 19.36
CA LEU A 69 4.66 -15.80 19.14
C LEU A 69 4.86 -17.28 19.49
N GLU A 70 4.72 -17.62 20.76
CA GLU A 70 4.77 -18.99 21.24
C GLU A 70 3.40 -19.43 21.75
N PRO A 71 3.00 -20.71 21.59
CA PRO A 71 1.73 -21.22 22.14
C PRO A 71 1.62 -20.95 23.64
N ASN A 72 0.47 -20.44 24.06
CA ASN A 72 0.14 -20.12 25.47
C ASN A 72 1.01 -19.03 26.12
N LYS A 73 1.79 -18.29 25.34
CA LYS A 73 2.57 -17.17 25.86
C LYS A 73 1.72 -15.91 25.89
N SER A 74 1.79 -15.19 27.00
CA SER A 74 1.18 -13.89 27.17
C SER A 74 2.17 -12.79 26.82
N LEU A 75 1.77 -11.83 26.00
CA LEU A 75 2.53 -10.63 25.68
C LEU A 75 1.99 -9.45 26.48
N LYS A 76 2.87 -8.64 27.07
CA LYS A 76 2.49 -7.44 27.79
C LYS A 76 2.05 -6.35 26.84
N VAL A 77 0.85 -5.81 27.01
CA VAL A 77 0.39 -4.67 26.21
C VAL A 77 0.96 -3.37 26.77
N VAL A 78 1.84 -2.74 25.99
CA VAL A 78 2.61 -1.55 26.43
C VAL A 78 2.01 -0.22 26.01
N GLY A 79 0.98 -0.24 25.17
CA GLY A 79 0.34 0.99 24.71
C GLY A 79 -0.61 0.76 23.54
N ARG A 80 -1.06 1.88 22.94
CA ARG A 80 -1.89 1.87 21.74
C ARG A 80 -1.49 2.97 20.76
N VAL A 81 -1.65 2.69 19.45
CA VAL A 81 -1.48 3.67 18.38
C VAL A 81 -2.80 3.76 17.63
N GLY A 82 -3.35 4.96 17.55
CA GLY A 82 -4.58 5.22 16.80
C GLY A 82 -4.36 5.22 15.29
N ALA A 83 -5.45 5.21 14.53
CA ALA A 83 -5.40 5.30 13.08
C ALA A 83 -4.57 6.52 12.62
N GLU A 84 -3.78 6.33 11.57
CA GLU A 84 -2.87 7.35 10.99
C GLU A 84 -1.78 7.89 11.93
N ALA A 85 -1.77 7.50 13.21
CA ALA A 85 -0.74 7.90 14.14
C ALA A 85 0.58 7.16 13.91
N ILE A 86 1.66 7.78 14.35
CA ILE A 86 3.01 7.20 14.41
C ILE A 86 3.40 7.15 15.89
N THR A 87 4.21 6.17 16.24
CA THR A 87 4.80 6.07 17.58
C THR A 87 6.31 5.97 17.45
N ASP A 88 7.01 6.63 18.36
CA ASP A 88 8.46 6.50 18.54
C ASP A 88 8.81 5.35 19.50
N TYR A 89 7.81 4.60 19.96
CA TYR A 89 8.04 3.46 20.82
C TYR A 89 8.74 2.33 20.05
N VAL A 90 9.82 1.82 20.62
CA VAL A 90 10.55 0.65 20.10
C VAL A 90 10.06 -0.58 20.87
N LEU A 91 9.38 -1.50 20.16
CA LEU A 91 8.82 -2.70 20.76
C LEU A 91 9.91 -3.67 21.18
N LYS A 92 9.86 -4.11 22.43
CA LYS A 92 10.83 -5.02 23.03
C LYS A 92 10.29 -6.45 23.05
N LYS A 93 11.16 -7.37 23.46
CA LYS A 93 10.80 -8.78 23.67
C LYS A 93 9.62 -8.91 24.64
N ASP A 94 8.71 -9.82 24.34
CA ASP A 94 7.50 -10.15 25.11
C ASP A 94 6.50 -8.98 25.28
N GLU A 95 6.58 -7.99 24.39
CA GLU A 95 5.66 -6.84 24.35
C GLU A 95 4.73 -6.91 23.14
N ALA A 96 3.56 -6.30 23.29
CA ALA A 96 2.60 -6.07 22.23
C ALA A 96 2.11 -4.62 22.27
N LEU A 97 1.92 -4.00 21.11
CA LEU A 97 1.38 -2.66 21.00
C LEU A 97 0.05 -2.72 20.24
N ARG A 98 -1.03 -2.25 20.86
CA ARG A 98 -2.31 -2.19 20.18
C ARG A 98 -2.24 -1.22 19.00
N ILE A 99 -2.68 -1.67 17.83
CA ILE A 99 -2.57 -0.92 16.58
C ILE A 99 -3.89 -0.97 15.80
N MET A 100 -4.17 0.09 15.08
CA MET A 100 -5.35 0.19 14.22
C MET A 100 -4.94 0.22 12.76
N THR A 101 -5.85 -0.12 11.89
CA THR A 101 -5.66 -0.02 10.43
C THR A 101 -5.16 1.38 10.04
N GLY A 102 -4.14 1.44 9.21
CA GLY A 102 -3.50 2.69 8.78
C GLY A 102 -2.47 3.27 9.74
N SER A 103 -2.35 2.76 10.98
CA SER A 103 -1.32 3.19 11.91
C SER A 103 0.07 2.76 11.46
N GLY A 104 1.09 3.56 11.75
CA GLY A 104 2.48 3.16 11.56
C GLY A 104 2.87 1.99 12.44
N ILE A 105 3.54 0.99 11.86
CA ILE A 105 4.09 -0.15 12.62
C ILE A 105 5.27 0.36 13.45
N PRO A 106 5.31 0.09 14.77
CA PRO A 106 6.42 0.53 15.62
C PRO A 106 7.73 -0.17 15.23
N GLU A 107 8.83 0.50 15.47
CA GLU A 107 10.15 -0.12 15.36
C GLU A 107 10.23 -1.34 16.30
N GLY A 108 10.90 -2.39 15.86
CA GLY A 108 11.01 -3.66 16.60
C GLY A 108 9.84 -4.64 16.35
N ALA A 109 8.71 -4.19 15.82
CA ALA A 109 7.64 -5.09 15.37
C ALA A 109 7.83 -5.48 13.90
N ASP A 110 7.53 -6.73 13.58
CA ASP A 110 7.56 -7.29 12.23
C ASP A 110 6.25 -7.97 11.82
N SER A 111 5.32 -8.09 12.77
CA SER A 111 4.04 -8.79 12.58
C SER A 111 2.89 -8.03 13.24
N VAL A 112 1.69 -8.18 12.66
CA VAL A 112 0.45 -7.71 13.28
C VAL A 112 -0.50 -8.89 13.42
N VAL A 113 -0.94 -9.15 14.65
CA VAL A 113 -1.92 -10.19 14.96
C VAL A 113 -3.29 -9.53 15.10
N PRO A 114 -4.28 -9.89 14.26
CA PRO A 114 -5.62 -9.29 14.34
C PRO A 114 -6.32 -9.64 15.66
N PHE A 115 -7.21 -8.79 16.12
CA PHE A 115 -7.94 -9.00 17.38
C PHE A 115 -8.67 -10.33 17.44
N GLU A 116 -9.17 -10.82 16.31
CA GLU A 116 -9.89 -12.08 16.19
C GLU A 116 -9.02 -13.32 16.53
N LYS A 117 -7.72 -13.16 16.40
CA LYS A 117 -6.70 -14.18 16.72
C LYS A 117 -6.15 -14.05 18.14
N THR A 118 -6.79 -13.24 18.98
CA THR A 118 -6.36 -13.01 20.35
C THR A 118 -7.49 -13.30 21.34
N ASN A 119 -7.14 -13.46 22.60
CA ASN A 119 -8.13 -13.54 23.68
C ASN A 119 -8.83 -12.19 23.97
N ASN A 120 -8.37 -11.12 23.34
CA ASN A 120 -8.90 -9.78 23.52
C ASN A 120 -9.61 -9.29 22.25
N ASN A 121 -10.91 -9.43 22.24
CA ASN A 121 -11.76 -8.85 21.22
C ASN A 121 -12.40 -7.56 21.77
N PRO A 122 -12.04 -6.38 21.27
CA PRO A 122 -12.58 -5.09 21.75
C PRO A 122 -14.09 -4.97 21.59
N HIS A 123 -14.71 -5.76 20.68
CA HIS A 123 -16.15 -5.85 20.55
C HIS A 123 -16.83 -6.59 21.73
N LYS A 124 -16.07 -7.17 22.64
CA LYS A 124 -16.54 -7.87 23.86
C LYS A 124 -16.25 -7.11 25.16
N GLY A 125 -15.85 -5.85 25.10
CA GLY A 125 -15.89 -4.96 26.27
C GLY A 125 -14.58 -4.76 27.03
N ASN A 126 -13.44 -5.24 26.57
CA ASN A 126 -12.13 -4.92 27.17
C ASN A 126 -11.27 -4.12 26.21
N ASP A 127 -11.38 -2.79 26.31
CA ASP A 127 -10.75 -1.86 25.36
C ASP A 127 -9.22 -1.80 25.46
N PHE A 128 -8.64 -2.11 26.61
CA PHE A 128 -7.22 -2.02 26.83
C PHE A 128 -6.74 -3.03 27.88
N PRO A 129 -6.36 -4.25 27.49
CA PRO A 129 -5.87 -5.25 28.42
C PRO A 129 -4.41 -4.96 28.80
N ASP A 130 -4.00 -5.39 29.99
CA ASP A 130 -2.61 -5.38 30.43
C ASP A 130 -1.74 -6.40 29.68
N SER A 131 -2.38 -7.44 29.17
CA SER A 131 -1.71 -8.50 28.40
C SER A 131 -2.63 -9.15 27.38
N VAL A 132 -2.04 -9.74 26.36
CA VAL A 132 -2.75 -10.44 25.28
C VAL A 132 -2.15 -11.83 25.07
N PHE A 133 -3.03 -12.82 24.88
CA PHE A 133 -2.68 -14.16 24.39
C PHE A 133 -3.05 -14.26 22.92
N ILE A 134 -2.17 -14.86 22.14
CA ILE A 134 -2.42 -15.16 20.75
C ILE A 134 -3.05 -16.56 20.66
N ASN A 135 -4.21 -16.64 20.02
CA ASN A 135 -4.88 -17.91 19.74
C ASN A 135 -4.32 -18.48 18.41
N GLU A 136 -4.17 -19.76 18.30
CA GLU A 136 -3.78 -20.44 17.05
C GLU A 136 -4.79 -20.23 15.92
#